data_4a72f9801d8e323379e10eb3e8b55084
#
_entry.id   4a72f9801d8e323379e10eb3e8b55084
#
_cell.length_a   1.000
_cell.length_b   1.000
_cell.length_c   1.000
_cell.angle_alpha   90.00
_cell.angle_beta   90.00
_cell.angle_gamma   90.00
#
_symmetry.space_group_name_H-M   'P 1'
#
loop_
_entity.id
_entity.type
_entity.pdbx_description
1 polymer ?
#
loop_
_entity_poly.entity_id
_entity_poly.type
_entity_poly.pdbx_seq_one_letter_code
_entity_poly.pdbx_strand_id
1 'polypeptide(L)'
;MSRDTFYITTAISYPNGKPHIGHAYELIATDALARFQRLDGKQVFFLTGTDEHGIKMLQTAKREGISARELADRNSADFQRMAIAVNASNDDFIRTTEERHYAASQAIWKAMAANGDIYKGGYAGWYSVRDEAYYGEEETEVRPDNVRYGPQGTPVEWVEEESYFFRLSAYQDKLISLYESQPDFIGPAERRNEVMSFVKSGLKDLSISRTTFDWGVPVPGDDKHVMYVWVDALTNYITGVGYPDENADNWRFWPADAHIIGKDIVRFHAVYWPAFLMSAGIPLPKRVFGHGFLFNRGEKMSKSVGNVIDPFTMIEHYGLDQVRYFFLREVPFGQDGSYSHEAIVNRTNADLANGLGNLAQRSLSMIAKNCGGVVPKRGDLTDADKAILDQAVSALATARKAMVEQGIHLALAAIFGVVAEADRYFAGQEPWALKKTNPARMETVLWTTAEVVRRVAVLCQPFIPGAATKLLDLLAVPADRRDFVHVHADHALVPGTALPVPEGVFPRYVEQPDANS
;
A
#
# COMPACT_ATOMS: atom_id res chain seq x y z
N MET A 1 14.42 11.05 20.98
CA MET A 1 13.79 11.91 19.94
C MET A 1 13.13 10.98 18.96
N SER A 2 11.86 11.17 18.61
CA SER A 2 11.23 10.39 17.56
C SER A 2 11.99 10.64 16.25
N ARG A 3 12.25 9.58 15.49
CA ARG A 3 12.92 9.66 14.21
C ARG A 3 12.06 10.49 13.24
N ASP A 4 12.64 11.52 12.66
CA ASP A 4 11.97 12.44 11.73
C ASP A 4 11.73 11.81 10.34
N THR A 5 12.26 10.60 10.13
CA THR A 5 12.16 9.83 8.88
C THR A 5 11.19 8.68 9.01
N PHE A 6 10.57 8.33 7.89
CA PHE A 6 9.67 7.17 7.76
C PHE A 6 9.94 6.46 6.43
N TYR A 7 10.28 5.18 6.49
CA TYR A 7 10.52 4.35 5.32
C TYR A 7 9.48 3.27 5.20
N ILE A 8 8.74 3.27 4.10
CA ILE A 8 7.69 2.30 3.81
C ILE A 8 7.88 1.71 2.41
N THR A 9 7.58 0.43 2.27
CA THR A 9 7.72 -0.28 1.01
C THR A 9 6.48 -1.12 0.69
N THR A 10 6.19 -1.32 -0.59
CA THR A 10 5.41 -2.48 -1.04
C THR A 10 6.31 -3.71 -1.12
N ALA A 11 5.75 -4.89 -1.37
CA ALA A 11 6.49 -5.94 -2.04
C ALA A 11 6.88 -5.47 -3.46
N ILE A 12 7.96 -6.02 -4.01
CA ILE A 12 8.25 -5.85 -5.43
C ILE A 12 7.47 -6.89 -6.24
N SER A 13 6.80 -6.43 -7.28
CA SER A 13 5.90 -7.28 -8.09
C SER A 13 6.67 -8.14 -9.06
N TYR A 14 6.24 -9.41 -9.21
CA TYR A 14 6.80 -10.32 -10.19
C TYR A 14 6.19 -10.07 -11.59
N PRO A 15 6.92 -9.49 -12.56
CA PRO A 15 6.35 -8.97 -13.79
C PRO A 15 6.27 -10.03 -14.89
N ASN A 16 5.81 -11.24 -14.59
CA ASN A 16 5.60 -12.30 -15.58
C ASN A 16 4.30 -12.13 -16.38
N GLY A 17 3.66 -10.99 -16.28
CA GLY A 17 2.44 -10.58 -16.99
C GLY A 17 2.00 -9.20 -16.58
N LYS A 18 0.86 -8.74 -17.10
CA LYS A 18 0.29 -7.42 -16.82
C LYS A 18 -0.11 -7.25 -15.34
N PRO A 19 -0.03 -6.03 -14.80
CA PRO A 19 -0.55 -5.74 -13.48
C PRO A 19 -2.07 -5.93 -13.40
N HIS A 20 -2.58 -6.20 -12.21
CA HIS A 20 -4.01 -6.34 -11.91
C HIS A 20 -4.40 -5.55 -10.65
N ILE A 21 -5.69 -5.51 -10.33
CA ILE A 21 -6.19 -4.71 -9.20
C ILE A 21 -5.59 -5.11 -7.85
N GLY A 22 -5.12 -6.34 -7.67
CA GLY A 22 -4.40 -6.74 -6.44
C GLY A 22 -3.10 -5.97 -6.25
N HIS A 23 -2.32 -5.76 -7.32
CA HIS A 23 -1.11 -4.93 -7.29
C HIS A 23 -1.47 -3.45 -7.06
N ALA A 24 -2.52 -2.96 -7.72
CA ALA A 24 -2.99 -1.59 -7.52
C ALA A 24 -3.47 -1.35 -6.08
N TYR A 25 -4.16 -2.32 -5.47
CA TYR A 25 -4.61 -2.25 -4.09
C TYR A 25 -3.46 -2.11 -3.10
N GLU A 26 -2.44 -2.97 -3.19
CA GLU A 26 -1.24 -2.89 -2.34
C GLU A 26 -0.56 -1.53 -2.48
N LEU A 27 -0.38 -1.07 -3.72
CA LEU A 27 0.27 0.19 -4.01
C LEU A 27 -0.53 1.40 -3.49
N ILE A 28 -1.84 1.42 -3.69
CA ILE A 28 -2.75 2.48 -3.19
C ILE A 28 -2.76 2.52 -1.66
N ALA A 29 -2.82 1.35 -1.00
CA ALA A 29 -2.82 1.29 0.46
C ALA A 29 -1.49 1.78 1.06
N THR A 30 -0.37 1.36 0.47
CA THR A 30 0.97 1.80 0.90
C THR A 30 1.17 3.30 0.63
N ASP A 31 0.68 3.80 -0.51
CA ASP A 31 0.69 5.22 -0.85
C ASP A 31 -0.11 6.07 0.14
N ALA A 32 -1.28 5.59 0.57
CA ALA A 32 -2.09 6.27 1.58
C ALA A 32 -1.34 6.38 2.92
N LEU A 33 -0.65 5.32 3.34
CA LEU A 33 0.21 5.33 4.53
C LEU A 33 1.38 6.31 4.39
N ALA A 34 2.04 6.32 3.24
CA ALA A 34 3.17 7.22 2.95
C ALA A 34 2.73 8.69 2.97
N ARG A 35 1.64 9.02 2.26
CA ARG A 35 1.08 10.38 2.21
C ARG A 35 0.64 10.86 3.60
N PHE A 36 0.03 9.98 4.39
CA PHE A 36 -0.37 10.32 5.75
C PHE A 36 0.82 10.76 6.60
N GLN A 37 1.92 10.03 6.55
CA GLN A 37 3.13 10.35 7.31
C GLN A 37 3.80 11.64 6.84
N ARG A 38 3.77 11.94 5.52
CA ARG A 38 4.27 13.23 4.97
C ARG A 38 3.45 14.40 5.49
N LEU A 39 2.13 14.27 5.46
CA LEU A 39 1.22 15.32 5.96
C LEU A 39 1.32 15.49 7.48
N ASP A 40 1.75 14.44 8.19
CA ASP A 40 2.04 14.48 9.63
C ASP A 40 3.48 14.95 9.95
N GLY A 41 4.18 15.51 8.97
CA GLY A 41 5.45 16.23 9.12
C GLY A 41 6.71 15.37 9.06
N LYS A 42 6.62 14.09 8.66
CA LYS A 42 7.80 13.23 8.51
C LYS A 42 8.43 13.33 7.13
N GLN A 43 9.74 13.14 7.08
CA GLN A 43 10.43 12.86 5.84
C GLN A 43 10.20 11.39 5.47
N VAL A 44 9.50 11.15 4.37
CA VAL A 44 9.11 9.80 3.96
C VAL A 44 9.91 9.36 2.76
N PHE A 45 10.36 8.10 2.77
CA PHE A 45 10.82 7.39 1.59
C PHE A 45 9.88 6.22 1.31
N PHE A 46 9.31 6.19 0.12
CA PHE A 46 8.38 5.15 -0.32
C PHE A 46 8.96 4.40 -1.51
N LEU A 47 9.27 3.11 -1.33
CA LEU A 47 9.84 2.22 -2.33
C LEU A 47 8.80 1.23 -2.83
N THR A 48 8.75 1.07 -4.15
CA THR A 48 8.08 -0.03 -4.85
C THR A 48 8.98 -0.52 -5.98
N GLY A 49 8.60 -1.56 -6.70
CA GLY A 49 9.42 -2.05 -7.81
C GLY A 49 8.98 -3.39 -8.38
N THR A 50 9.88 -4.00 -9.16
CA THR A 50 9.67 -5.30 -9.81
C THR A 50 10.79 -6.28 -9.53
N ASP A 51 10.40 -7.54 -9.24
CA ASP A 51 11.25 -8.71 -9.10
C ASP A 51 11.32 -9.44 -10.46
N GLU A 52 12.46 -9.34 -11.15
CA GLU A 52 12.55 -9.64 -12.58
C GLU A 52 13.31 -10.92 -12.90
N HIS A 53 13.84 -11.61 -11.91
CA HIS A 53 14.63 -12.83 -12.09
C HIS A 53 13.81 -14.11 -11.94
N GLY A 54 14.46 -15.27 -12.15
CA GLY A 54 13.88 -16.58 -11.92
C GLY A 54 13.38 -17.30 -13.15
N ILE A 55 13.08 -18.58 -12.95
CA ILE A 55 12.78 -19.52 -14.03
C ILE A 55 11.48 -19.17 -14.79
N LYS A 56 10.49 -18.59 -14.12
CA LYS A 56 9.22 -18.21 -14.76
C LYS A 56 9.39 -17.12 -15.81
N MET A 57 10.29 -16.16 -15.57
CA MET A 57 10.61 -15.13 -16.54
C MET A 57 11.22 -15.74 -17.80
N LEU A 58 12.16 -16.68 -17.64
CA LEU A 58 12.74 -17.43 -18.76
C LEU A 58 11.70 -18.23 -19.52
N GLN A 59 10.83 -18.96 -18.83
CA GLN A 59 9.78 -19.76 -19.46
C GLN A 59 8.78 -18.89 -20.24
N THR A 60 8.39 -17.76 -19.68
CA THR A 60 7.49 -16.82 -20.35
C THR A 60 8.16 -16.17 -21.55
N ALA A 61 9.40 -15.70 -21.42
CA ALA A 61 10.18 -15.13 -22.52
C ALA A 61 10.36 -16.13 -23.67
N LYS A 62 10.71 -17.37 -23.35
CA LYS A 62 10.82 -18.46 -24.34
C LYS A 62 9.51 -18.71 -25.09
N ARG A 63 8.39 -18.73 -24.38
CA ARG A 63 7.05 -18.91 -24.99
C ARG A 63 6.69 -17.76 -25.91
N GLU A 64 7.13 -16.54 -25.59
CA GLU A 64 6.88 -15.34 -26.39
C GLU A 64 7.95 -15.08 -27.47
N GLY A 65 9.01 -15.87 -27.50
CA GLY A 65 10.09 -15.74 -28.50
C GLY A 65 10.97 -14.50 -28.32
N ILE A 66 11.08 -13.99 -27.11
CA ILE A 66 11.90 -12.82 -26.74
C ILE A 66 12.91 -13.19 -25.66
N SER A 67 13.88 -12.31 -25.38
CA SER A 67 14.78 -12.49 -24.25
C SER A 67 14.11 -12.19 -22.90
N ALA A 68 14.64 -12.77 -21.81
CA ALA A 68 14.18 -12.46 -20.48
C ALA A 68 14.31 -10.97 -20.13
N ARG A 69 15.36 -10.33 -20.64
CA ARG A 69 15.59 -8.89 -20.47
C ARG A 69 14.52 -8.04 -21.15
N GLU A 70 14.17 -8.35 -22.40
CA GLU A 70 13.09 -7.66 -23.13
C GLU A 70 11.74 -7.85 -22.44
N LEU A 71 11.46 -9.06 -21.93
CA LEU A 71 10.25 -9.34 -21.17
C LEU A 71 10.21 -8.49 -19.88
N ALA A 72 11.30 -8.46 -19.13
CA ALA A 72 11.43 -7.69 -17.90
C ALA A 72 11.24 -6.19 -18.16
N ASP A 73 11.92 -5.63 -19.17
CA ASP A 73 11.83 -4.22 -19.52
C ASP A 73 10.40 -3.81 -19.91
N ARG A 74 9.75 -4.61 -20.77
CA ARG A 74 8.37 -4.36 -21.20
C ARG A 74 7.37 -4.43 -20.06
N ASN A 75 7.42 -5.50 -19.30
CA ASN A 75 6.43 -5.72 -18.25
C ASN A 75 6.66 -4.81 -17.04
N SER A 76 7.91 -4.51 -16.67
CA SER A 76 8.21 -3.53 -15.63
C SER A 76 7.69 -2.14 -15.99
N ALA A 77 7.76 -1.74 -17.27
CA ALA A 77 7.15 -0.49 -17.72
C ALA A 77 5.63 -0.45 -17.51
N ASP A 78 4.92 -1.58 -17.61
CA ASP A 78 3.49 -1.65 -17.30
C ASP A 78 3.20 -1.41 -15.83
N PHE A 79 4.05 -1.94 -14.92
CA PHE A 79 3.93 -1.67 -13.49
C PHE A 79 4.26 -0.21 -13.14
N GLN A 80 5.25 0.40 -13.80
CA GLN A 80 5.53 1.82 -13.64
C GLN A 80 4.34 2.69 -14.11
N ARG A 81 3.74 2.35 -15.25
CA ARG A 81 2.52 3.04 -15.72
C ARG A 81 1.36 2.88 -14.76
N MET A 82 1.20 1.70 -14.15
CA MET A 82 0.19 1.50 -13.11
C MET A 82 0.44 2.41 -11.89
N ALA A 83 1.69 2.53 -11.43
CA ALA A 83 2.04 3.41 -10.32
C ALA A 83 1.66 4.88 -10.60
N ILE A 84 1.90 5.35 -11.83
CA ILE A 84 1.47 6.68 -12.28
C ILE A 84 -0.06 6.78 -12.34
N ALA A 85 -0.73 5.78 -12.91
CA ALA A 85 -2.18 5.80 -13.09
C ALA A 85 -2.95 5.81 -11.77
N VAL A 86 -2.45 5.12 -10.73
CA VAL A 86 -3.04 5.16 -9.39
C VAL A 86 -2.61 6.38 -8.57
N ASN A 87 -1.79 7.27 -9.14
CA ASN A 87 -1.21 8.45 -8.49
C ASN A 87 -0.41 8.05 -7.24
N ALA A 88 0.41 7.03 -7.34
CA ALA A 88 1.32 6.65 -6.26
C ALA A 88 2.44 7.69 -6.11
N SER A 89 2.80 7.98 -4.87
CA SER A 89 3.82 8.97 -4.51
C SER A 89 5.15 8.32 -4.12
N ASN A 90 5.47 7.17 -4.74
CA ASN A 90 6.72 6.48 -4.50
C ASN A 90 7.93 7.34 -4.94
N ASP A 91 8.96 7.31 -4.11
CA ASP A 91 10.19 8.08 -4.33
C ASP A 91 11.15 7.33 -5.25
N ASP A 92 11.07 6.01 -5.28
CA ASP A 92 11.89 5.16 -6.15
C ASP A 92 11.07 3.97 -6.66
N PHE A 93 11.46 3.45 -7.82
CA PHE A 93 10.96 2.23 -8.43
C PHE A 93 12.15 1.32 -8.72
N ILE A 94 12.44 0.38 -7.81
CA ILE A 94 13.58 -0.54 -7.91
C ILE A 94 13.29 -1.67 -8.89
N ARG A 95 14.28 -2.02 -9.70
CA ARG A 95 14.26 -3.20 -10.56
C ARG A 95 15.41 -4.13 -10.15
N THR A 96 15.14 -5.40 -9.95
CA THR A 96 16.20 -6.35 -9.55
C THR A 96 17.26 -6.57 -10.64
N THR A 97 17.01 -6.13 -11.87
CA THR A 97 17.97 -6.15 -12.98
C THR A 97 18.87 -4.91 -13.06
N GLU A 98 18.80 -3.99 -12.10
CA GLU A 98 19.69 -2.83 -12.03
C GLU A 98 21.05 -3.18 -11.42
N GLU A 99 22.11 -2.53 -11.89
CA GLU A 99 23.48 -2.76 -11.38
C GLU A 99 23.60 -2.51 -9.88
N ARG A 100 22.91 -1.48 -9.35
CA ARG A 100 22.89 -1.19 -7.91
C ARG A 100 22.32 -2.35 -7.10
N HIS A 101 21.37 -3.10 -7.66
CA HIS A 101 20.77 -4.24 -7.00
C HIS A 101 21.70 -5.46 -7.03
N TYR A 102 22.38 -5.71 -8.14
CA TYR A 102 23.44 -6.74 -8.21
C TYR A 102 24.52 -6.49 -7.15
N ALA A 103 25.00 -5.24 -7.05
CA ALA A 103 26.00 -4.85 -6.07
C ALA A 103 25.53 -5.09 -4.63
N ALA A 104 24.31 -4.69 -4.30
CA ALA A 104 23.73 -4.88 -2.97
C ALA A 104 23.52 -6.36 -2.64
N SER A 105 22.99 -7.15 -3.57
CA SER A 105 22.75 -8.59 -3.38
C SER A 105 24.06 -9.36 -3.19
N GLN A 106 25.08 -9.02 -3.93
CA GLN A 106 26.42 -9.62 -3.75
C GLN A 106 27.07 -9.18 -2.43
N ALA A 107 26.83 -7.95 -1.98
CA ALA A 107 27.36 -7.46 -0.73
C ALA A 107 26.73 -8.16 0.50
N ILE A 108 25.40 -8.31 0.53
CA ILE A 108 24.74 -9.03 1.63
C ILE A 108 25.13 -10.52 1.64
N TRP A 109 25.25 -11.14 0.48
CA TRP A 109 25.76 -12.51 0.36
C TRP A 109 27.14 -12.65 1.00
N LYS A 110 28.07 -11.76 0.64
CA LYS A 110 29.43 -11.77 1.19
C LYS A 110 29.42 -11.55 2.70
N ALA A 111 28.57 -10.68 3.22
CA ALA A 111 28.43 -10.46 4.66
C ALA A 111 27.94 -11.72 5.40
N MET A 112 26.91 -12.38 4.89
CA MET A 112 26.40 -13.64 5.43
C MET A 112 27.44 -14.77 5.35
N ALA A 113 28.19 -14.86 4.25
CA ALA A 113 29.27 -15.83 4.09
C ALA A 113 30.43 -15.58 5.06
N ALA A 114 30.82 -14.32 5.26
CA ALA A 114 31.85 -13.93 6.22
C ALA A 114 31.45 -14.24 7.66
N ASN A 115 30.15 -14.20 7.98
CA ASN A 115 29.62 -14.64 9.28
C ASN A 115 29.57 -16.16 9.46
N GLY A 116 29.93 -16.94 8.42
CA GLY A 116 29.93 -18.41 8.47
C GLY A 116 28.56 -19.06 8.28
N ASP A 117 27.56 -18.30 7.83
CA ASP A 117 26.18 -18.79 7.70
C ASP A 117 25.85 -19.35 6.31
N ILE A 118 26.80 -19.29 5.36
CA ILE A 118 26.65 -19.89 4.04
C ILE A 118 27.62 -21.05 3.86
N TYR A 119 27.12 -22.21 3.41
CA TYR A 119 27.92 -23.36 3.07
C TYR A 119 27.41 -24.09 1.83
N LYS A 120 28.25 -24.84 1.14
CA LYS A 120 27.93 -25.57 -0.08
C LYS A 120 27.56 -27.02 0.26
N GLY A 121 26.50 -27.54 -0.37
CA GLY A 121 26.03 -28.91 -0.16
C GLY A 121 25.16 -29.40 -1.32
N GLY A 122 24.77 -30.67 -1.28
CA GLY A 122 23.77 -31.23 -2.20
C GLY A 122 22.37 -31.05 -1.65
N TYR A 123 21.45 -30.70 -2.51
CA TYR A 123 20.03 -30.61 -2.21
C TYR A 123 19.24 -31.61 -3.06
N ALA A 124 18.31 -32.32 -2.44
CA ALA A 124 17.31 -33.13 -3.10
C ALA A 124 15.95 -32.86 -2.48
N GLY A 125 14.96 -32.53 -3.29
CA GLY A 125 13.63 -32.20 -2.76
C GLY A 125 12.61 -31.90 -3.86
N TRP A 126 11.35 -31.73 -3.42
CA TRP A 126 10.22 -31.43 -4.28
C TRP A 126 10.15 -29.94 -4.58
N TYR A 127 10.41 -29.54 -5.81
CA TYR A 127 10.44 -28.14 -6.24
C TYR A 127 9.16 -27.76 -6.99
N SER A 128 8.53 -26.66 -6.57
CA SER A 128 7.44 -26.02 -7.30
C SER A 128 7.98 -24.86 -8.13
N VAL A 129 7.90 -24.97 -9.45
CA VAL A 129 8.25 -23.88 -10.36
C VAL A 129 7.34 -22.68 -10.17
N ARG A 130 6.07 -22.92 -9.84
CA ARG A 130 5.09 -21.84 -9.64
C ARG A 130 5.35 -21.03 -8.36
N ASP A 131 5.68 -21.72 -7.28
CA ASP A 131 5.88 -21.07 -5.97
C ASP A 131 7.35 -20.66 -5.79
N GLU A 132 8.23 -21.12 -6.72
CA GLU A 132 9.69 -20.99 -6.65
C GLU A 132 10.25 -21.42 -5.29
N ALA A 133 9.69 -22.50 -4.76
CA ALA A 133 9.99 -23.02 -3.44
C ALA A 133 10.21 -24.52 -3.46
N TYR A 134 11.08 -25.00 -2.56
CA TYR A 134 11.23 -26.40 -2.24
C TYR A 134 10.34 -26.79 -1.07
N TYR A 135 9.82 -28.01 -1.13
CA TYR A 135 9.01 -28.61 -0.08
C TYR A 135 9.59 -29.95 0.36
N GLY A 136 9.49 -30.24 1.64
CA GLY A 136 9.76 -31.57 2.16
C GLY A 136 8.71 -32.58 1.68
N GLU A 137 9.02 -33.86 1.74
CA GLU A 137 8.07 -34.90 1.35
C GLU A 137 6.78 -34.83 2.19
N GLU A 138 6.94 -34.49 3.46
CA GLU A 138 5.84 -34.31 4.44
C GLU A 138 4.93 -33.11 4.16
N GLU A 139 5.40 -32.16 3.35
CA GLU A 139 4.63 -30.96 2.94
C GLU A 139 3.89 -31.19 1.62
N THR A 140 4.10 -32.34 0.97
CA THR A 140 3.55 -32.64 -0.36
C THR A 140 2.59 -33.80 -0.32
N GLU A 141 1.65 -33.83 -1.27
CA GLU A 141 0.67 -34.91 -1.43
C GLU A 141 0.61 -35.40 -2.88
N VAL A 142 0.43 -36.71 -3.08
CA VAL A 142 0.12 -37.27 -4.41
C VAL A 142 -1.40 -37.31 -4.57
N ARG A 143 -1.91 -36.70 -5.64
CA ARG A 143 -3.35 -36.65 -5.96
C ARG A 143 -3.77 -37.77 -6.90
N PRO A 144 -5.10 -37.97 -7.15
CA PRO A 144 -5.62 -39.05 -7.99
C PRO A 144 -5.12 -39.04 -9.44
N ASP A 145 -4.63 -37.91 -9.94
CA ASP A 145 -3.98 -37.77 -11.25
C ASP A 145 -2.53 -38.31 -11.29
N ASN A 146 -2.07 -38.86 -10.18
CA ASN A 146 -0.71 -39.37 -9.97
C ASN A 146 0.38 -38.28 -10.07
N VAL A 147 0.00 -37.00 -9.87
CA VAL A 147 0.92 -35.86 -9.77
C VAL A 147 1.09 -35.49 -8.31
N ARG A 148 2.32 -35.14 -7.92
CA ARG A 148 2.60 -34.64 -6.57
C ARG A 148 2.39 -33.13 -6.53
N TYR A 149 1.77 -32.65 -5.46
CA TYR A 149 1.43 -31.24 -5.25
C TYR A 149 2.01 -30.72 -3.93
N GLY A 150 2.47 -29.46 -3.95
CA GLY A 150 2.88 -28.74 -2.76
C GLY A 150 1.70 -28.12 -1.99
N PRO A 151 1.99 -27.48 -0.83
CA PRO A 151 0.96 -26.90 0.05
C PRO A 151 0.10 -25.83 -0.61
N GLN A 152 0.61 -25.17 -1.65
CA GLN A 152 -0.12 -24.17 -2.43
C GLN A 152 -1.01 -24.77 -3.54
N GLY A 153 -1.11 -26.10 -3.58
CA GLY A 153 -1.86 -26.80 -4.61
C GLY A 153 -1.21 -26.74 -6.00
N THR A 154 0.10 -26.59 -6.06
CA THR A 154 0.90 -26.51 -7.28
C THR A 154 1.66 -27.81 -7.51
N PRO A 155 1.78 -28.29 -8.77
CA PRO A 155 2.62 -29.43 -9.07
C PRO A 155 4.06 -29.21 -8.63
N VAL A 156 4.70 -30.26 -8.13
CA VAL A 156 6.10 -30.27 -7.72
C VAL A 156 6.84 -31.41 -8.42
N GLU A 157 8.13 -31.15 -8.73
CA GLU A 157 9.02 -32.12 -9.35
C GLU A 157 10.21 -32.40 -8.42
N TRP A 158 10.70 -33.64 -8.46
CA TRP A 158 11.90 -33.99 -7.69
C TRP A 158 13.15 -33.41 -8.37
N VAL A 159 13.93 -32.63 -7.62
CA VAL A 159 15.16 -32.00 -8.09
C VAL A 159 16.31 -32.38 -7.17
N GLU A 160 17.43 -32.76 -7.77
CA GLU A 160 18.71 -32.95 -7.07
C GLU A 160 19.73 -32.01 -7.71
N GLU A 161 20.31 -31.11 -6.89
CA GLU A 161 21.32 -30.17 -7.38
C GLU A 161 22.34 -29.80 -6.29
N GLU A 162 23.52 -29.36 -6.70
CA GLU A 162 24.45 -28.69 -5.80
C GLU A 162 23.91 -27.30 -5.49
N SER A 163 23.93 -26.91 -4.23
CA SER A 163 23.41 -25.63 -3.79
C SER A 163 24.24 -25.04 -2.66
N TYR A 164 24.20 -23.72 -2.54
CA TYR A 164 24.58 -23.05 -1.31
C TYR A 164 23.40 -23.02 -0.35
N PHE A 165 23.69 -23.19 0.93
CA PHE A 165 22.71 -23.18 2.01
C PHE A 165 23.00 -22.04 2.97
N PHE A 166 21.92 -21.41 3.44
CA PHE A 166 21.95 -20.50 4.57
C PHE A 166 21.53 -21.24 5.84
N ARG A 167 22.30 -21.04 6.95
CA ARG A 167 22.05 -21.69 8.26
C ARG A 167 20.82 -21.10 8.95
N LEU A 168 19.67 -21.17 8.31
CA LEU A 168 18.43 -20.62 8.84
C LEU A 168 18.06 -21.24 10.19
N SER A 169 18.33 -22.53 10.39
CA SER A 169 18.09 -23.24 11.64
C SER A 169 18.79 -22.60 12.85
N ALA A 170 19.94 -21.97 12.65
CA ALA A 170 20.67 -21.26 13.71
C ALA A 170 20.00 -19.97 14.19
N TYR A 171 18.99 -19.50 13.47
CA TYR A 171 18.27 -18.26 13.77
C TYR A 171 16.90 -18.49 14.44
N GLN A 172 16.48 -19.74 14.62
CA GLN A 172 15.16 -20.07 15.18
C GLN A 172 14.88 -19.37 16.50
N ASP A 173 15.77 -19.53 17.49
CA ASP A 173 15.56 -18.95 18.83
C ASP A 173 15.63 -17.42 18.80
N LYS A 174 16.47 -16.83 17.95
CA LYS A 174 16.56 -15.38 17.76
C LYS A 174 15.26 -14.82 17.17
N LEU A 175 14.67 -15.53 16.21
CA LEU A 175 13.39 -15.14 15.60
C LEU A 175 12.23 -15.25 16.59
N ILE A 176 12.16 -16.33 17.37
CA ILE A 176 11.16 -16.49 18.43
C ILE A 176 11.28 -15.33 19.44
N SER A 177 12.50 -15.05 19.90
CA SER A 177 12.78 -13.94 20.82
C SER A 177 12.37 -12.58 20.23
N LEU A 178 12.61 -12.34 18.93
CA LEU A 178 12.17 -11.13 18.22
C LEU A 178 10.65 -10.99 18.29
N TYR A 179 9.89 -12.04 17.94
CA TYR A 179 8.43 -11.98 17.90
C TYR A 179 7.80 -11.85 19.30
N GLU A 180 8.44 -12.40 20.33
CA GLU A 180 7.96 -12.28 21.71
C GLU A 180 8.28 -10.92 22.32
N SER A 181 9.46 -10.37 22.05
CA SER A 181 9.88 -9.06 22.56
C SER A 181 9.27 -7.88 21.80
N GLN A 182 8.94 -8.09 20.50
CA GLN A 182 8.34 -7.08 19.61
C GLN A 182 7.05 -7.63 18.98
N PRO A 183 5.94 -7.67 19.73
CA PRO A 183 4.68 -8.27 19.25
C PRO A 183 4.10 -7.58 18.02
N ASP A 184 4.48 -6.32 17.77
CA ASP A 184 4.05 -5.54 16.62
C ASP A 184 4.95 -5.72 15.38
N PHE A 185 6.01 -6.52 15.47
CA PHE A 185 6.89 -6.78 14.33
C PHE A 185 6.17 -7.43 13.15
N ILE A 186 5.18 -8.29 13.41
CA ILE A 186 4.35 -8.92 12.39
C ILE A 186 2.88 -8.51 12.61
N GLY A 187 2.27 -7.95 11.59
CA GLY A 187 0.85 -7.64 11.57
C GLY A 187 0.14 -8.21 10.34
N PRO A 188 -1.17 -8.43 10.42
CA PRO A 188 -1.99 -8.47 11.61
C PRO A 188 -1.69 -9.69 12.52
N ALA A 189 -2.34 -9.77 13.66
CA ALA A 189 -2.05 -10.78 14.71
C ALA A 189 -2.17 -12.24 14.20
N GLU A 190 -3.09 -12.51 13.29
CA GLU A 190 -3.26 -13.84 12.67
C GLU A 190 -1.99 -14.26 11.93
N ARG A 191 -1.38 -13.35 11.19
CA ARG A 191 -0.13 -13.62 10.46
C ARG A 191 1.03 -13.88 11.41
N ARG A 192 1.11 -13.10 12.50
CA ARG A 192 2.09 -13.34 13.57
C ARG A 192 1.96 -14.74 14.16
N ASN A 193 0.74 -15.18 14.46
CA ASN A 193 0.49 -16.50 15.04
C ASN A 193 0.88 -17.62 14.07
N GLU A 194 0.59 -17.48 12.78
CA GLU A 194 0.99 -18.45 11.74
C GLU A 194 2.52 -18.55 11.63
N VAL A 195 3.21 -17.41 11.58
CA VAL A 195 4.69 -17.37 11.50
C VAL A 195 5.31 -17.95 12.77
N MET A 196 4.81 -17.59 13.94
CA MET A 196 5.29 -18.13 15.21
C MET A 196 5.14 -19.65 15.27
N SER A 197 3.99 -20.18 14.85
CA SER A 197 3.76 -21.63 14.79
C SER A 197 4.73 -22.31 13.83
N PHE A 198 4.94 -21.73 12.65
CA PHE A 198 5.88 -22.25 11.67
C PHE A 198 7.32 -22.29 12.21
N VAL A 199 7.80 -21.20 12.83
CA VAL A 199 9.17 -21.16 13.38
C VAL A 199 9.33 -22.15 14.53
N LYS A 200 8.33 -22.26 15.42
CA LYS A 200 8.34 -23.21 16.55
C LYS A 200 8.29 -24.68 16.11
N SER A 201 7.80 -24.98 14.91
CA SER A 201 7.81 -26.36 14.37
C SER A 201 9.21 -26.86 13.97
N GLY A 202 10.20 -25.98 13.95
CA GLY A 202 11.59 -26.28 13.63
C GLY A 202 12.02 -25.78 12.25
N LEU A 203 12.99 -24.87 12.22
CA LEU A 203 13.57 -24.37 10.98
C LEU A 203 14.65 -25.30 10.45
N LYS A 204 14.65 -25.52 9.14
CA LYS A 204 15.71 -26.20 8.38
C LYS A 204 16.55 -25.17 7.65
N ASP A 205 17.81 -25.52 7.33
CA ASP A 205 18.68 -24.68 6.52
C ASP A 205 18.08 -24.48 5.12
N LEU A 206 18.24 -23.29 4.59
CA LEU A 206 17.61 -22.86 3.35
C LEU A 206 18.57 -22.96 2.17
N SER A 207 18.17 -23.66 1.10
CA SER A 207 18.88 -23.64 -0.18
C SER A 207 18.73 -22.26 -0.83
N ILE A 208 19.84 -21.55 -1.03
CA ILE A 208 19.87 -20.14 -1.47
C ILE A 208 20.54 -19.90 -2.82
N SER A 209 20.82 -20.95 -3.60
CA SER A 209 21.32 -20.82 -4.96
C SER A 209 20.69 -21.83 -5.90
N ARG A 210 20.79 -21.57 -7.21
CA ARG A 210 20.29 -22.42 -8.30
C ARG A 210 21.35 -22.55 -9.39
N THR A 211 21.40 -23.73 -10.01
CA THR A 211 22.26 -24.03 -11.16
C THR A 211 21.46 -24.39 -12.43
N THR A 212 20.16 -24.56 -12.30
CA THR A 212 19.27 -25.00 -13.39
C THR A 212 18.92 -23.91 -14.40
N PHE A 213 19.23 -22.66 -14.07
CA PHE A 213 19.08 -21.49 -14.94
C PHE A 213 20.09 -20.41 -14.57
N ASP A 214 20.30 -19.44 -15.47
CA ASP A 214 21.30 -18.36 -15.36
C ASP A 214 20.70 -16.95 -15.23
N TRP A 215 19.38 -16.80 -15.32
CA TRP A 215 18.68 -15.52 -15.17
C TRP A 215 18.45 -15.16 -13.70
N GLY A 216 19.46 -14.52 -13.10
CA GLY A 216 19.50 -14.16 -11.69
C GLY A 216 20.77 -13.41 -11.34
N VAL A 217 20.92 -13.05 -10.07
CA VAL A 217 22.16 -12.44 -9.56
C VAL A 217 23.22 -13.53 -9.39
N PRO A 218 24.40 -13.44 -10.03
CA PRO A 218 25.47 -14.43 -9.85
C PRO A 218 25.97 -14.48 -8.41
N VAL A 219 26.24 -15.70 -7.93
CA VAL A 219 26.87 -15.90 -6.64
C VAL A 219 28.33 -15.42 -6.69
N PRO A 220 28.77 -14.59 -5.74
CA PRO A 220 30.15 -14.09 -5.73
C PRO A 220 31.19 -15.23 -5.71
N GLY A 221 32.04 -15.29 -6.74
CA GLY A 221 33.11 -16.28 -6.87
C GLY A 221 32.69 -17.65 -7.38
N ASP A 222 31.42 -17.82 -7.80
CA ASP A 222 30.93 -19.07 -8.36
C ASP A 222 29.85 -18.81 -9.43
N ASP A 223 30.27 -18.49 -10.64
CA ASP A 223 29.39 -18.12 -11.75
C ASP A 223 28.47 -19.25 -12.26
N LYS A 224 28.63 -20.47 -11.73
CA LYS A 224 27.71 -21.59 -12.02
C LYS A 224 26.38 -21.45 -11.27
N HIS A 225 26.37 -20.64 -10.21
CA HIS A 225 25.22 -20.45 -9.36
C HIS A 225 24.66 -19.05 -9.53
N VAL A 226 23.34 -18.95 -9.56
CA VAL A 226 22.61 -17.69 -9.34
C VAL A 226 21.93 -17.74 -7.97
N MET A 227 21.74 -16.60 -7.35
CA MET A 227 21.08 -16.49 -6.06
C MET A 227 19.62 -16.94 -6.15
N TYR A 228 19.16 -17.60 -5.10
CA TYR A 228 17.75 -17.89 -4.89
C TYR A 228 16.93 -16.61 -4.88
N VAL A 229 15.78 -16.66 -5.52
CA VAL A 229 14.93 -15.48 -5.76
C VAL A 229 14.63 -14.67 -4.50
N TRP A 230 14.49 -15.30 -3.33
CA TRP A 230 14.21 -14.57 -2.10
C TRP A 230 15.42 -13.90 -1.46
N VAL A 231 16.65 -14.39 -1.69
CA VAL A 231 17.86 -13.61 -1.32
C VAL A 231 17.96 -12.38 -2.20
N ASP A 232 17.73 -12.54 -3.49
CA ASP A 232 17.67 -11.49 -4.49
C ASP A 232 16.55 -10.49 -4.17
N ALA A 233 15.30 -10.94 -4.20
CA ALA A 233 14.13 -10.09 -4.04
C ALA A 233 14.14 -9.28 -2.73
N LEU A 234 14.40 -9.93 -1.58
CA LEU A 234 14.35 -9.24 -0.27
C LEU A 234 15.41 -8.14 -0.13
N THR A 235 16.55 -8.27 -0.81
CA THR A 235 17.62 -7.28 -0.78
C THR A 235 17.20 -5.93 -1.39
N ASN A 236 16.14 -5.88 -2.20
CA ASN A 236 15.67 -4.63 -2.80
C ASN A 236 15.42 -3.53 -1.76
N TYR A 237 14.97 -3.88 -0.57
CA TYR A 237 14.60 -2.94 0.49
C TYR A 237 15.78 -2.13 1.02
N ILE A 238 16.98 -2.71 1.04
CA ILE A 238 18.20 -2.00 1.39
C ILE A 238 18.89 -1.40 0.17
N THR A 239 18.74 -2.00 -1.01
CA THR A 239 19.23 -1.42 -2.27
C THR A 239 18.63 -0.04 -2.51
N GLY A 240 17.32 0.11 -2.34
CA GLY A 240 16.60 1.37 -2.56
C GLY A 240 17.09 2.53 -1.71
N VAL A 241 17.69 2.25 -0.57
CA VAL A 241 18.24 3.27 0.35
C VAL A 241 19.78 3.36 0.32
N GLY A 242 20.43 2.66 -0.62
CA GLY A 242 21.84 2.89 -0.94
C GLY A 242 22.83 1.80 -0.52
N TYR A 243 22.38 0.71 0.15
CA TYR A 243 23.27 -0.39 0.51
C TYR A 243 24.03 -0.93 -0.73
N PRO A 244 25.33 -1.24 -0.63
CA PRO A 244 26.15 -1.36 0.58
C PRO A 244 26.83 -0.07 1.08
N ASP A 245 26.57 1.08 0.48
CA ASP A 245 27.11 2.35 0.96
C ASP A 245 26.23 2.91 2.10
N GLU A 246 26.64 2.64 3.34
CA GLU A 246 25.96 3.17 4.53
C GLU A 246 26.12 4.67 4.74
N ASN A 247 26.92 5.37 3.90
CA ASN A 247 27.02 6.81 3.87
C ASN A 247 26.12 7.45 2.79
N ALA A 248 25.41 6.65 2.00
CA ALA A 248 24.45 7.15 1.03
C ALA A 248 23.37 7.99 1.74
N ASP A 249 22.94 9.09 1.10
CA ASP A 249 21.98 10.04 1.68
C ASP A 249 20.67 9.37 2.14
N ASN A 250 20.22 8.36 1.40
CA ASN A 250 18.97 7.63 1.72
C ASN A 250 19.17 6.55 2.78
N TRP A 251 20.39 6.16 3.14
CA TRP A 251 20.62 5.16 4.21
C TRP A 251 20.03 5.60 5.55
N ARG A 252 19.91 6.90 5.78
CA ARG A 252 19.25 7.48 6.96
C ARG A 252 17.80 7.02 7.14
N PHE A 253 17.13 6.53 6.09
CA PHE A 253 15.79 5.99 6.15
C PHE A 253 15.77 4.55 6.69
N TRP A 254 16.88 3.80 6.56
CA TRP A 254 16.96 2.47 7.14
C TRP A 254 17.10 2.51 8.67
N PRO A 255 16.45 1.62 9.46
CA PRO A 255 15.59 0.51 9.05
C PRO A 255 14.19 0.98 8.64
N ALA A 256 13.55 0.20 7.76
CA ALA A 256 12.19 0.44 7.30
C ALA A 256 11.19 0.43 8.48
N ASP A 257 10.24 1.36 8.44
CA ASP A 257 9.14 1.43 9.42
C ASP A 257 8.09 0.36 9.14
N ALA A 258 7.81 0.07 7.86
CA ALA A 258 6.92 -1.02 7.48
C ALA A 258 7.22 -1.57 6.09
N HIS A 259 7.21 -2.89 5.97
CA HIS A 259 7.07 -3.61 4.70
C HIS A 259 5.61 -4.04 4.56
N ILE A 260 4.91 -3.49 3.57
CA ILE A 260 3.52 -3.83 3.25
C ILE A 260 3.54 -4.87 2.13
N ILE A 261 3.00 -6.05 2.41
CA ILE A 261 3.14 -7.20 1.53
C ILE A 261 1.86 -8.04 1.48
N GLY A 262 1.70 -8.85 0.46
CA GLY A 262 0.65 -9.85 0.41
C GLY A 262 0.81 -10.93 1.50
N LYS A 263 -0.28 -11.42 2.04
CA LYS A 263 -0.27 -12.44 3.11
C LYS A 263 0.44 -13.75 2.74
N ASP A 264 0.52 -14.06 1.46
CA ASP A 264 1.15 -15.27 0.91
C ASP A 264 2.68 -15.25 0.99
N ILE A 265 3.29 -14.06 1.14
CA ILE A 265 4.74 -13.89 1.24
C ILE A 265 5.20 -13.42 2.63
N VAL A 266 4.34 -13.48 3.63
CA VAL A 266 4.68 -13.08 5.02
C VAL A 266 5.83 -13.94 5.57
N ARG A 267 5.85 -15.24 5.29
CA ARG A 267 6.91 -16.14 5.76
C ARG A 267 8.30 -15.68 5.31
N PHE A 268 8.45 -15.27 4.06
CA PHE A 268 9.74 -14.82 3.52
C PHE A 268 10.20 -13.53 4.18
N HIS A 269 9.29 -12.59 4.41
CA HIS A 269 9.58 -11.28 5.00
C HIS A 269 9.75 -11.31 6.53
N ALA A 270 9.08 -12.23 7.20
CA ALA A 270 9.11 -12.30 8.66
C ALA A 270 10.12 -13.33 9.19
N VAL A 271 10.56 -14.30 8.37
CA VAL A 271 11.52 -15.34 8.77
C VAL A 271 12.85 -15.18 8.04
N TYR A 272 12.86 -15.27 6.70
CA TYR A 272 14.10 -15.23 5.94
C TYR A 272 14.77 -13.86 6.00
N TRP A 273 14.02 -12.81 5.75
CA TRP A 273 14.56 -11.45 5.72
C TRP A 273 15.23 -11.04 7.02
N PRO A 274 14.60 -11.14 8.21
CA PRO A 274 15.28 -10.82 9.45
C PRO A 274 16.47 -11.75 9.74
N ALA A 275 16.43 -13.03 9.37
CA ALA A 275 17.57 -13.93 9.53
C ALA A 275 18.76 -13.51 8.66
N PHE A 276 18.54 -13.13 7.39
CA PHE A 276 19.58 -12.61 6.50
C PHE A 276 20.20 -11.31 7.05
N LEU A 277 19.37 -10.40 7.52
CA LEU A 277 19.82 -9.14 8.10
C LEU A 277 20.62 -9.35 9.39
N MET A 278 20.16 -10.24 10.28
CA MET A 278 20.92 -10.61 11.49
C MET A 278 22.28 -11.18 11.15
N SER A 279 22.34 -12.07 10.15
CA SER A 279 23.58 -12.67 9.68
C SER A 279 24.53 -11.63 9.07
N ALA A 280 24.00 -10.70 8.31
CA ALA A 280 24.78 -9.62 7.68
C ALA A 280 25.14 -8.48 8.64
N GLY A 281 24.63 -8.48 9.88
CA GLY A 281 24.85 -7.39 10.84
C GLY A 281 24.09 -6.10 10.52
N ILE A 282 23.02 -6.18 9.76
CA ILE A 282 22.18 -5.04 9.35
C ILE A 282 20.97 -4.91 10.28
N PRO A 283 20.59 -3.71 10.72
CA PRO A 283 19.40 -3.50 11.56
C PRO A 283 18.13 -4.05 10.92
N LEU A 284 17.19 -4.54 11.75
CA LEU A 284 15.92 -5.11 11.28
C LEU A 284 14.88 -4.02 10.96
N PRO A 285 13.96 -4.26 10.01
CA PRO A 285 12.78 -3.43 9.85
C PRO A 285 11.93 -3.46 11.12
N LYS A 286 11.11 -2.43 11.34
CA LYS A 286 10.27 -2.35 12.54
C LYS A 286 9.01 -3.18 12.43
N ARG A 287 8.48 -3.34 11.20
CA ARG A 287 7.22 -4.05 10.97
C ARG A 287 7.14 -4.70 9.60
N VAL A 288 6.57 -5.89 9.57
CA VAL A 288 6.09 -6.58 8.36
C VAL A 288 4.57 -6.71 8.49
N PHE A 289 3.82 -6.17 7.53
CA PHE A 289 2.36 -6.21 7.54
C PHE A 289 1.83 -6.93 6.32
N GLY A 290 1.16 -8.08 6.55
CA GLY A 290 0.56 -8.90 5.49
C GLY A 290 -0.90 -8.54 5.26
N HIS A 291 -1.21 -7.89 4.13
CA HIS A 291 -2.58 -7.62 3.73
C HIS A 291 -3.24 -8.85 3.06
N GLY A 292 -4.58 -8.85 3.05
CA GLY A 292 -5.36 -9.92 2.43
C GLY A 292 -5.45 -9.80 0.91
N PHE A 293 -6.12 -10.78 0.29
CA PHE A 293 -6.38 -10.79 -1.15
C PHE A 293 -7.65 -10.03 -1.51
N LEU A 294 -7.70 -9.54 -2.74
CA LEU A 294 -8.93 -9.10 -3.37
C LEU A 294 -9.51 -10.23 -4.22
N PHE A 295 -10.77 -10.55 -3.97
CA PHE A 295 -11.53 -11.50 -4.76
C PHE A 295 -12.44 -10.76 -5.75
N ASN A 296 -12.67 -11.38 -6.90
CA ASN A 296 -13.70 -10.94 -7.83
C ASN A 296 -14.96 -11.77 -7.61
N ARG A 297 -16.02 -11.16 -7.10
CA ARG A 297 -17.30 -11.82 -6.76
C ARG A 297 -17.11 -13.08 -5.89
N GLY A 298 -16.19 -13.01 -4.94
CA GLY A 298 -15.89 -14.13 -4.03
C GLY A 298 -14.93 -15.18 -4.57
N GLU A 299 -14.45 -15.04 -5.81
CA GLU A 299 -13.46 -15.93 -6.42
C GLU A 299 -12.07 -15.30 -6.47
N LYS A 300 -11.04 -16.08 -6.17
CA LYS A 300 -9.65 -15.64 -6.30
C LYS A 300 -9.34 -15.32 -7.77
N MET A 301 -8.83 -14.11 -8.02
CA MET A 301 -8.42 -13.73 -9.37
C MET A 301 -7.21 -14.55 -9.81
N SER A 302 -7.33 -15.15 -11.01
CA SER A 302 -6.21 -15.81 -11.65
C SER A 302 -6.30 -15.69 -13.18
N LYS A 303 -5.15 -15.63 -13.84
CA LYS A 303 -5.07 -15.56 -15.31
C LYS A 303 -5.67 -16.81 -15.97
N SER A 304 -5.55 -17.98 -15.32
CA SER A 304 -6.10 -19.24 -15.81
C SER A 304 -7.64 -19.29 -15.77
N VAL A 305 -8.26 -18.55 -14.86
CA VAL A 305 -9.71 -18.43 -14.74
C VAL A 305 -10.28 -17.30 -15.60
N GLY A 306 -9.43 -16.36 -16.05
CA GLY A 306 -9.85 -15.24 -16.90
C GLY A 306 -10.66 -14.15 -16.17
N ASN A 307 -10.62 -14.13 -14.83
CA ASN A 307 -11.38 -13.19 -13.99
C ASN A 307 -10.52 -12.05 -13.43
N VAL A 308 -9.34 -11.81 -14.02
CA VAL A 308 -8.43 -10.73 -13.64
C VAL A 308 -8.98 -9.40 -14.11
N ILE A 309 -9.02 -8.40 -13.22
CA ILE A 309 -9.48 -7.05 -13.53
C ILE A 309 -8.28 -6.14 -13.76
N ASP A 310 -8.32 -5.42 -14.88
CA ASP A 310 -7.32 -4.42 -15.25
C ASP A 310 -7.52 -3.13 -14.45
N PRO A 311 -6.51 -2.64 -13.72
CA PRO A 311 -6.61 -1.41 -12.95
C PRO A 311 -6.82 -0.16 -13.82
N PHE A 312 -6.29 -0.11 -15.03
CA PHE A 312 -6.48 1.03 -15.93
C PHE A 312 -7.94 1.18 -16.35
N THR A 313 -8.54 0.09 -16.81
CA THR A 313 -9.97 0.05 -17.17
C THR A 313 -10.85 0.42 -15.98
N MET A 314 -10.49 -0.03 -14.76
CA MET A 314 -11.25 0.29 -13.56
C MET A 314 -11.19 1.79 -13.24
N ILE A 315 -10.01 2.41 -13.35
CA ILE A 315 -9.83 3.85 -13.15
C ILE A 315 -10.60 4.67 -14.20
N GLU A 316 -10.53 4.26 -15.46
CA GLU A 316 -11.26 4.90 -16.57
C GLU A 316 -12.76 4.84 -16.34
N HIS A 317 -13.27 3.72 -15.85
CA HIS A 317 -14.72 3.51 -15.67
C HIS A 317 -15.31 4.24 -14.46
N TYR A 318 -14.60 4.24 -13.32
CA TYR A 318 -15.14 4.79 -12.07
C TYR A 318 -14.52 6.12 -11.63
N GLY A 319 -13.35 6.45 -12.14
CA GLY A 319 -12.52 7.55 -11.65
C GLY A 319 -11.50 7.10 -10.60
N LEU A 320 -10.34 7.76 -10.60
CA LEU A 320 -9.21 7.38 -9.75
C LEU A 320 -9.53 7.47 -8.26
N ASP A 321 -10.04 8.60 -7.79
CA ASP A 321 -10.31 8.81 -6.36
C ASP A 321 -11.43 7.90 -5.85
N GLN A 322 -12.40 7.57 -6.71
CA GLN A 322 -13.46 6.61 -6.41
C GLN A 322 -12.89 5.20 -6.21
N VAL A 323 -11.98 4.77 -7.07
CA VAL A 323 -11.28 3.48 -6.95
C VAL A 323 -10.42 3.45 -5.68
N ARG A 324 -9.62 4.49 -5.43
CA ARG A 324 -8.82 4.61 -4.20
C ARG A 324 -9.70 4.54 -2.96
N TYR A 325 -10.75 5.34 -2.92
CA TYR A 325 -11.69 5.35 -1.79
C TYR A 325 -12.31 3.98 -1.54
N PHE A 326 -12.81 3.33 -2.60
CA PHE A 326 -13.40 1.99 -2.49
C PHE A 326 -12.43 1.00 -1.86
N PHE A 327 -11.22 0.87 -2.38
CA PHE A 327 -10.23 -0.07 -1.84
C PHE A 327 -9.85 0.22 -0.39
N LEU A 328 -9.69 1.49 -0.05
CA LEU A 328 -9.25 1.89 1.28
C LEU A 328 -10.36 1.86 2.34
N ARG A 329 -11.61 1.98 1.91
CA ARG A 329 -12.77 2.06 2.80
C ARG A 329 -13.53 0.75 2.94
N GLU A 330 -13.75 0.03 1.82
CA GLU A 330 -14.54 -1.19 1.80
C GLU A 330 -13.79 -2.38 2.38
N VAL A 331 -12.50 -2.48 2.08
CA VAL A 331 -11.68 -3.61 2.50
C VAL A 331 -10.96 -3.28 3.81
N PRO A 332 -11.28 -3.99 4.93
CA PRO A 332 -10.49 -3.88 6.15
C PRO A 332 -9.05 -4.32 5.88
N PHE A 333 -8.10 -3.39 5.95
CA PHE A 333 -6.72 -3.67 5.59
C PHE A 333 -6.13 -4.74 6.52
N GLY A 334 -5.56 -5.80 5.97
CA GLY A 334 -5.14 -7.00 6.68
C GLY A 334 -6.07 -8.20 6.50
N GLN A 335 -7.31 -7.98 6.02
CA GLN A 335 -8.29 -9.03 5.71
C GLN A 335 -8.51 -9.17 4.21
N ASP A 336 -9.07 -10.30 3.81
CA ASP A 336 -9.49 -10.49 2.42
C ASP A 336 -10.70 -9.59 2.11
N GLY A 337 -10.74 -9.05 0.90
CA GLY A 337 -11.83 -8.22 0.41
C GLY A 337 -12.38 -8.74 -0.91
N SER A 338 -13.56 -8.28 -1.26
CA SER A 338 -14.18 -8.61 -2.52
C SER A 338 -14.55 -7.35 -3.31
N TYR A 339 -14.25 -7.38 -4.60
CA TYR A 339 -14.71 -6.36 -5.54
C TYR A 339 -16.07 -6.80 -6.13
N SER A 340 -16.99 -5.87 -6.21
CA SER A 340 -18.14 -5.96 -7.10
C SER A 340 -18.49 -4.58 -7.65
N HIS A 341 -19.06 -4.55 -8.85
CA HIS A 341 -19.53 -3.31 -9.46
C HIS A 341 -20.52 -2.59 -8.56
N GLU A 342 -21.47 -3.31 -8.00
CA GLU A 342 -22.51 -2.78 -7.11
C GLU A 342 -21.90 -2.13 -5.84
N ALA A 343 -20.87 -2.76 -5.27
CA ALA A 343 -20.24 -2.24 -4.06
C ALA A 343 -19.51 -0.92 -4.33
N ILE A 344 -18.74 -0.83 -5.44
CA ILE A 344 -18.03 0.41 -5.78
C ILE A 344 -19.01 1.54 -6.14
N VAL A 345 -20.08 1.24 -6.89
CA VAL A 345 -21.12 2.23 -7.23
C VAL A 345 -21.83 2.75 -5.97
N ASN A 346 -22.20 1.84 -5.07
CA ASN A 346 -22.82 2.21 -3.80
C ASN A 346 -21.93 3.12 -2.96
N ARG A 347 -20.66 2.77 -2.79
CA ARG A 347 -19.69 3.61 -2.04
C ARG A 347 -19.48 4.96 -2.70
N THR A 348 -19.29 4.98 -4.02
CA THR A 348 -19.10 6.22 -4.78
C THR A 348 -20.30 7.14 -4.63
N ASN A 349 -21.50 6.62 -4.79
CA ASN A 349 -22.72 7.43 -4.72
C ASN A 349 -23.07 7.85 -3.29
N ALA A 350 -22.99 6.95 -2.31
CA ALA A 350 -23.39 7.24 -0.94
C ALA A 350 -22.40 8.16 -0.23
N ASP A 351 -21.12 7.77 -0.21
CA ASP A 351 -20.13 8.44 0.63
C ASP A 351 -19.51 9.66 -0.08
N LEU A 352 -19.19 9.53 -1.37
CA LEU A 352 -18.50 10.59 -2.11
C LEU A 352 -19.48 11.57 -2.76
N ALA A 353 -20.36 11.12 -3.65
CA ALA A 353 -21.26 12.04 -4.38
C ALA A 353 -22.33 12.65 -3.47
N ASN A 354 -23.09 11.83 -2.74
CA ASN A 354 -24.18 12.30 -1.86
C ASN A 354 -23.69 12.75 -0.47
N GLY A 355 -22.51 12.29 -0.02
CA GLY A 355 -21.88 12.71 1.23
C GLY A 355 -21.04 13.97 1.03
N LEU A 356 -19.71 13.80 0.95
CA LEU A 356 -18.74 14.89 0.90
C LEU A 356 -18.97 15.85 -0.29
N GLY A 357 -19.24 15.30 -1.48
CA GLY A 357 -19.46 16.09 -2.69
C GLY A 357 -20.69 16.99 -2.59
N ASN A 358 -21.81 16.43 -2.11
CA ASN A 358 -23.05 17.19 -1.95
C ASN A 358 -22.94 18.26 -0.84
N LEU A 359 -22.33 17.93 0.30
CA LEU A 359 -22.10 18.90 1.38
C LEU A 359 -21.27 20.09 0.90
N ALA A 360 -20.16 19.84 0.21
CA ALA A 360 -19.32 20.88 -0.37
C ALA A 360 -20.07 21.70 -1.43
N GLN A 361 -20.74 21.05 -2.37
CA GLN A 361 -21.47 21.74 -3.45
C GLN A 361 -22.60 22.63 -2.92
N ARG A 362 -23.39 22.15 -1.97
CA ARG A 362 -24.50 22.91 -1.38
C ARG A 362 -23.99 24.12 -0.60
N SER A 363 -22.99 23.92 0.27
CA SER A 363 -22.44 25.03 1.08
C SER A 363 -21.75 26.09 0.22
N LEU A 364 -20.87 25.70 -0.71
CA LEU A 364 -20.17 26.63 -1.60
C LEU A 364 -21.11 27.35 -2.55
N SER A 365 -22.13 26.67 -3.09
CA SER A 365 -23.15 27.32 -3.93
C SER A 365 -23.97 28.38 -3.17
N MET A 366 -24.31 28.12 -1.91
CA MET A 366 -24.96 29.08 -1.05
C MET A 366 -24.06 30.29 -0.76
N ILE A 367 -22.78 30.06 -0.48
CA ILE A 367 -21.78 31.11 -0.28
C ILE A 367 -21.69 32.00 -1.53
N ALA A 368 -21.52 31.37 -2.70
CA ALA A 368 -21.42 32.10 -3.96
C ALA A 368 -22.66 33.01 -4.22
N LYS A 369 -23.85 32.49 -3.95
CA LYS A 369 -25.13 33.19 -4.19
C LYS A 369 -25.48 34.26 -3.15
N ASN A 370 -25.05 34.07 -1.90
CA ASN A 370 -25.58 34.90 -0.79
C ASN A 370 -24.49 35.69 -0.04
N CYS A 371 -23.20 35.37 -0.25
CA CYS A 371 -22.08 36.01 0.43
C CYS A 371 -21.08 36.65 -0.56
N GLY A 372 -21.51 36.96 -1.78
CA GLY A 372 -20.67 37.63 -2.79
C GLY A 372 -19.46 36.81 -3.28
N GLY A 373 -19.50 35.48 -3.18
CA GLY A 373 -18.38 34.61 -3.60
C GLY A 373 -17.13 34.73 -2.75
N VAL A 374 -17.26 35.18 -1.51
CA VAL A 374 -16.16 35.26 -0.54
C VAL A 374 -16.46 34.39 0.68
N VAL A 375 -15.41 34.02 1.43
CA VAL A 375 -15.57 33.32 2.73
C VAL A 375 -16.51 34.15 3.61
N PRO A 376 -17.61 33.58 4.13
CA PRO A 376 -18.60 34.29 4.92
C PRO A 376 -18.03 34.87 6.21
N LYS A 377 -18.73 35.81 6.81
CA LYS A 377 -18.38 36.33 8.12
C LYS A 377 -18.60 35.27 9.18
N ARG A 378 -17.62 35.14 10.06
CA ARG A 378 -17.74 34.33 11.28
C ARG A 378 -18.31 35.21 12.39
N GLY A 379 -19.55 34.93 12.79
CA GLY A 379 -20.14 35.52 13.99
C GLY A 379 -19.79 34.69 15.25
N ASP A 380 -20.56 34.92 16.32
CA ASP A 380 -20.45 34.14 17.55
C ASP A 380 -20.87 32.67 17.28
N LEU A 381 -20.02 31.76 17.68
CA LEU A 381 -20.24 30.31 17.51
C LEU A 381 -21.15 29.78 18.62
N THR A 382 -22.22 29.11 18.23
CA THR A 382 -23.04 28.30 19.15
C THR A 382 -22.32 27.03 19.57
N ASP A 383 -22.86 26.31 20.55
CA ASP A 383 -22.29 25.02 20.98
C ASP A 383 -22.35 23.96 19.86
N ALA A 384 -23.38 24.02 19.00
CA ALA A 384 -23.46 23.12 17.83
C ALA A 384 -22.36 23.41 16.79
N ASP A 385 -22.02 24.69 16.56
CA ASP A 385 -20.92 25.07 15.68
C ASP A 385 -19.56 24.58 16.21
N LYS A 386 -19.33 24.79 17.50
CA LYS A 386 -18.11 24.34 18.17
C LYS A 386 -18.00 22.83 18.14
N ALA A 387 -19.07 22.11 18.43
CA ALA A 387 -19.09 20.66 18.47
C ALA A 387 -18.66 20.02 17.14
N ILE A 388 -19.22 20.50 16.01
CA ILE A 388 -18.84 19.94 14.70
C ILE A 388 -17.40 20.33 14.28
N LEU A 389 -16.95 21.54 14.63
CA LEU A 389 -15.57 21.96 14.40
C LEU A 389 -14.58 21.13 15.23
N ASP A 390 -14.87 20.88 16.50
CA ASP A 390 -14.03 20.08 17.40
C ASP A 390 -13.98 18.61 16.96
N GLN A 391 -15.10 18.06 16.49
CA GLN A 391 -15.15 16.71 15.95
C GLN A 391 -14.23 16.56 14.74
N ALA A 392 -14.18 17.55 13.84
CA ALA A 392 -13.30 17.53 12.69
C ALA A 392 -11.82 17.52 13.08
N VAL A 393 -11.43 18.23 14.17
CA VAL A 393 -10.06 18.18 14.71
C VAL A 393 -9.80 16.83 15.38
N SER A 394 -10.75 16.33 16.17
CA SER A 394 -10.62 15.06 16.89
C SER A 394 -10.47 13.86 15.96
N ALA A 395 -11.02 13.93 14.74
CA ALA A 395 -10.87 12.90 13.73
C ALA A 395 -9.39 12.66 13.34
N LEU A 396 -8.53 13.69 13.39
CA LEU A 396 -7.10 13.53 13.16
C LEU A 396 -6.44 12.61 14.20
N ALA A 397 -6.74 12.79 15.48
CA ALA A 397 -6.19 11.93 16.54
C ALA A 397 -6.62 10.47 16.36
N THR A 398 -7.90 10.24 16.01
CA THR A 398 -8.41 8.90 15.69
C THR A 398 -7.75 8.31 14.47
N ALA A 399 -7.58 9.11 13.40
CA ALA A 399 -6.90 8.67 12.19
C ALA A 399 -5.42 8.32 12.44
N ARG A 400 -4.69 9.14 13.21
CA ARG A 400 -3.30 8.85 13.61
C ARG A 400 -3.18 7.49 14.30
N LYS A 401 -4.05 7.22 15.28
CA LYS A 401 -4.06 5.94 15.99
C LYS A 401 -4.35 4.77 15.04
N ALA A 402 -5.34 4.90 14.19
CA ALA A 402 -5.68 3.87 13.21
C ALA A 402 -4.55 3.61 12.21
N MET A 403 -3.91 4.67 11.69
CA MET A 403 -2.87 4.55 10.67
C MET A 403 -1.57 3.94 11.20
N VAL A 404 -1.25 4.10 12.48
CA VAL A 404 -0.12 3.40 13.14
C VAL A 404 -0.30 1.89 13.09
N GLU A 405 -1.53 1.41 13.18
CA GLU A 405 -1.90 -0.01 13.15
C GLU A 405 -2.29 -0.49 11.73
N GLN A 406 -2.05 0.31 10.70
CA GLN A 406 -2.49 0.09 9.31
C GLN A 406 -4.01 -0.06 9.16
N GLY A 407 -4.78 0.48 10.08
CA GLY A 407 -6.24 0.48 10.07
C GLY A 407 -6.83 1.57 9.16
N ILE A 408 -6.50 1.57 7.87
CA ILE A 408 -6.84 2.63 6.91
C ILE A 408 -8.34 2.86 6.85
N HIS A 409 -9.14 1.80 6.79
CA HIS A 409 -10.61 1.87 6.77
C HIS A 409 -11.19 2.51 8.03
N LEU A 410 -10.53 2.37 9.19
CA LEU A 410 -10.94 3.00 10.45
C LEU A 410 -10.64 4.51 10.45
N ALA A 411 -9.49 4.91 9.89
CA ALA A 411 -9.18 6.32 9.70
C ALA A 411 -10.23 7.00 8.79
N LEU A 412 -10.56 6.38 7.66
CA LEU A 412 -11.61 6.86 6.76
C LEU A 412 -12.99 6.87 7.43
N ALA A 413 -13.33 5.85 8.23
CA ALA A 413 -14.59 5.83 8.97
C ALA A 413 -14.71 7.02 9.92
N ALA A 414 -13.64 7.38 10.63
CA ALA A 414 -13.63 8.56 11.51
C ALA A 414 -13.82 9.86 10.74
N ILE A 415 -13.12 10.04 9.61
CA ILE A 415 -13.20 11.25 8.77
C ILE A 415 -14.60 11.38 8.16
N PHE A 416 -15.14 10.32 7.56
CA PHE A 416 -16.47 10.34 6.95
C PHE A 416 -17.61 10.36 7.97
N GLY A 417 -17.34 9.99 9.22
CA GLY A 417 -18.23 10.27 10.36
C GLY A 417 -18.43 11.76 10.57
N VAL A 418 -17.38 12.57 10.42
CA VAL A 418 -17.49 14.05 10.45
C VAL A 418 -18.33 14.56 9.29
N VAL A 419 -18.18 14.00 8.07
CA VAL A 419 -19.00 14.40 6.91
C VAL A 419 -20.49 14.17 7.19
N ALA A 420 -20.84 13.01 7.74
CA ALA A 420 -22.22 12.68 8.07
C ALA A 420 -22.81 13.61 9.15
N GLU A 421 -22.03 13.95 10.18
CA GLU A 421 -22.46 14.92 11.20
C GLU A 421 -22.57 16.33 10.65
N ALA A 422 -21.65 16.73 9.76
CA ALA A 422 -21.70 18.04 9.11
C ALA A 422 -22.92 18.19 8.20
N ASP A 423 -23.33 17.13 7.51
CA ASP A 423 -24.56 17.13 6.70
C ASP A 423 -25.82 17.28 7.60
N ARG A 424 -25.86 16.54 8.73
CA ARG A 424 -26.92 16.71 9.74
C ARG A 424 -26.95 18.12 10.35
N TYR A 425 -25.79 18.67 10.70
CA TYR A 425 -25.64 20.04 11.18
C TYR A 425 -26.18 21.03 10.15
N PHE A 426 -25.73 20.93 8.89
CA PHE A 426 -26.15 21.83 7.82
C PHE A 426 -27.67 21.79 7.58
N ALA A 427 -28.23 20.58 7.56
CA ALA A 427 -29.67 20.39 7.43
C ALA A 427 -30.46 20.95 8.64
N GLY A 428 -29.98 20.72 9.85
CA GLY A 428 -30.63 21.17 11.08
C GLY A 428 -30.53 22.66 11.33
N GLN A 429 -29.50 23.35 10.81
CA GLN A 429 -29.38 24.81 10.89
C GLN A 429 -30.20 25.56 9.82
N GLU A 430 -30.69 24.88 8.78
CA GLU A 430 -31.54 25.43 7.71
C GLU A 430 -31.05 26.79 7.15
N PRO A 431 -29.78 26.90 6.67
CA PRO A 431 -29.24 28.20 6.21
C PRO A 431 -30.07 28.85 5.11
N TRP A 432 -30.79 28.09 4.31
CA TRP A 432 -31.74 28.58 3.30
C TRP A 432 -32.93 29.32 3.92
N ALA A 433 -33.39 28.93 5.11
CA ALA A 433 -34.42 29.65 5.86
C ALA A 433 -33.85 30.88 6.58
N LEU A 434 -32.65 30.72 7.19
CA LEU A 434 -31.94 31.82 7.88
C LEU A 434 -31.63 32.99 6.96
N LYS A 435 -31.46 32.78 5.66
CA LYS A 435 -31.29 33.86 4.69
C LYS A 435 -32.33 34.96 4.81
N LYS A 436 -33.58 34.63 5.14
CA LYS A 436 -34.70 35.56 5.26
C LYS A 436 -34.88 36.10 6.68
N THR A 437 -34.58 35.29 7.70
CA THR A 437 -34.88 35.55 9.10
C THR A 437 -33.69 36.06 9.88
N ASN A 438 -32.49 35.56 9.62
CA ASN A 438 -31.26 35.94 10.29
C ASN A 438 -30.04 35.75 9.37
N PRO A 439 -29.78 36.68 8.44
CA PRO A 439 -28.65 36.57 7.49
C PRO A 439 -27.29 36.45 8.15
N ALA A 440 -27.07 37.10 9.30
CA ALA A 440 -25.80 37.00 10.03
C ALA A 440 -25.56 35.58 10.57
N ARG A 441 -26.62 34.94 11.06
CA ARG A 441 -26.52 33.52 11.50
C ARG A 441 -26.30 32.59 10.29
N MET A 442 -26.96 32.86 9.16
CA MET A 442 -26.72 32.14 7.91
C MET A 442 -25.22 32.16 7.53
N GLU A 443 -24.59 33.36 7.55
CA GLU A 443 -23.19 33.51 7.22
C GLU A 443 -22.30 32.66 8.18
N THR A 444 -22.58 32.65 9.49
CA THR A 444 -21.86 31.85 10.49
C THR A 444 -22.02 30.36 10.22
N VAL A 445 -23.21 29.88 9.88
CA VAL A 445 -23.47 28.48 9.54
C VAL A 445 -22.70 28.07 8.27
N LEU A 446 -22.73 28.94 7.25
CA LEU A 446 -21.99 28.70 5.99
C LEU A 446 -20.46 28.70 6.23
N TRP A 447 -19.97 29.65 7.03
CA TRP A 447 -18.55 29.65 7.43
C TRP A 447 -18.16 28.36 8.16
N THR A 448 -18.95 27.94 9.16
CA THR A 448 -18.72 26.72 9.94
C THR A 448 -18.69 25.49 9.04
N THR A 449 -19.65 25.38 8.12
CA THR A 449 -19.71 24.23 7.19
C THR A 449 -18.51 24.23 6.24
N ALA A 450 -18.16 25.38 5.66
CA ALA A 450 -16.99 25.51 4.77
C ALA A 450 -15.68 25.17 5.52
N GLU A 451 -15.55 25.60 6.78
CA GLU A 451 -14.39 25.27 7.62
C GLU A 451 -14.31 23.77 7.94
N VAL A 452 -15.44 23.11 8.19
CA VAL A 452 -15.47 21.65 8.35
C VAL A 452 -15.07 20.94 7.06
N VAL A 453 -15.57 21.40 5.89
CA VAL A 453 -15.17 20.85 4.59
C VAL A 453 -13.66 21.03 4.36
N ARG A 454 -13.08 22.18 4.73
CA ARG A 454 -11.64 22.41 4.66
C ARG A 454 -10.87 21.39 5.51
N ARG A 455 -11.24 21.19 6.76
CA ARG A 455 -10.59 20.24 7.66
C ARG A 455 -10.70 18.81 7.14
N VAL A 456 -11.88 18.41 6.72
CA VAL A 456 -12.10 17.09 6.10
C VAL A 456 -11.26 16.93 4.83
N ALA A 457 -11.19 17.95 3.97
CA ALA A 457 -10.37 17.89 2.75
C ALA A 457 -8.88 17.73 3.07
N VAL A 458 -8.36 18.43 4.10
CA VAL A 458 -6.97 18.22 4.58
C VAL A 458 -6.76 16.78 5.02
N LEU A 459 -7.70 16.20 5.78
CA LEU A 459 -7.61 14.82 6.27
C LEU A 459 -7.78 13.77 5.17
N CYS A 460 -8.47 14.08 4.08
CA CYS A 460 -8.72 13.17 2.97
C CYS A 460 -7.56 13.05 1.97
N GLN A 461 -6.58 13.96 1.99
CA GLN A 461 -5.48 13.98 1.01
C GLN A 461 -4.72 12.65 0.88
N PRO A 462 -4.46 11.87 1.95
CA PRO A 462 -3.79 10.59 1.81
C PRO A 462 -4.57 9.57 0.98
N PHE A 463 -5.88 9.64 1.01
CA PHE A 463 -6.79 8.61 0.49
C PHE A 463 -7.32 8.95 -0.90
N ILE A 464 -7.77 10.18 -1.10
CA ILE A 464 -8.38 10.71 -2.34
C ILE A 464 -7.70 12.04 -2.73
N PRO A 465 -6.41 11.99 -3.10
CA PRO A 465 -5.58 13.19 -3.24
C PRO A 465 -6.10 14.19 -4.30
N GLY A 466 -6.66 13.72 -5.41
CA GLY A 466 -7.17 14.58 -6.46
C GLY A 466 -8.40 15.37 -6.02
N ALA A 467 -9.38 14.71 -5.46
CA ALA A 467 -10.61 15.33 -4.96
C ALA A 467 -10.34 16.25 -3.76
N ALA A 468 -9.45 15.83 -2.84
CA ALA A 468 -9.05 16.64 -1.70
C ALA A 468 -8.36 17.94 -2.15
N THR A 469 -7.45 17.87 -3.11
CA THR A 469 -6.80 19.04 -3.71
C THR A 469 -7.86 19.98 -4.33
N LYS A 470 -8.78 19.45 -5.11
CA LYS A 470 -9.86 20.25 -5.73
C LYS A 470 -10.74 20.95 -4.69
N LEU A 471 -11.09 20.27 -3.60
CA LEU A 471 -11.84 20.88 -2.49
C LEU A 471 -11.06 22.02 -1.83
N LEU A 472 -9.77 21.83 -1.57
CA LEU A 472 -8.91 22.84 -0.97
C LEU A 472 -8.72 24.04 -1.91
N ASP A 473 -8.63 23.83 -3.22
CA ASP A 473 -8.58 24.89 -4.22
C ASP A 473 -9.89 25.69 -4.25
N LEU A 474 -11.05 25.03 -4.22
CA LEU A 474 -12.36 25.66 -4.16
C LEU A 474 -12.59 26.49 -2.89
N LEU A 475 -11.87 26.17 -1.81
CA LEU A 475 -11.85 26.90 -0.54
C LEU A 475 -10.71 27.93 -0.47
N ALA A 476 -9.98 28.14 -1.57
CA ALA A 476 -8.83 29.05 -1.67
C ALA A 476 -7.76 28.81 -0.60
N VAL A 477 -7.55 27.54 -0.19
CA VAL A 477 -6.51 27.17 0.78
C VAL A 477 -5.15 27.12 0.09
N PRO A 478 -4.16 27.91 0.52
CA PRO A 478 -2.83 27.90 -0.07
C PRO A 478 -2.16 26.52 0.03
N ALA A 479 -1.32 26.16 -0.95
CA ALA A 479 -0.67 24.86 -1.01
C ALA A 479 0.24 24.56 0.19
N ASP A 480 0.88 25.59 0.76
CA ASP A 480 1.73 25.52 1.95
C ASP A 480 0.96 25.45 3.28
N ARG A 481 -0.38 25.39 3.23
CA ARG A 481 -1.27 25.32 4.40
C ARG A 481 -2.20 24.10 4.33
N ARG A 482 -1.69 22.97 3.84
CA ARG A 482 -2.50 21.76 3.61
C ARG A 482 -2.02 20.54 4.36
N ASP A 483 -1.00 20.63 5.20
CA ASP A 483 -0.59 19.54 6.09
C ASP A 483 -1.45 19.46 7.37
N PHE A 484 -1.24 18.45 8.17
CA PHE A 484 -2.11 18.19 9.33
C PHE A 484 -2.01 19.23 10.45
N VAL A 485 -0.93 20.01 10.53
CA VAL A 485 -0.86 21.12 11.49
C VAL A 485 -1.90 22.18 11.19
N HIS A 486 -2.31 22.31 9.93
CA HIS A 486 -3.29 23.31 9.48
C HIS A 486 -4.76 22.88 9.68
N VAL A 487 -5.02 21.70 10.28
CA VAL A 487 -6.40 21.30 10.65
C VAL A 487 -6.94 22.15 11.81
N HIS A 488 -6.06 22.71 12.63
CA HIS A 488 -6.42 23.45 13.84
C HIS A 488 -7.04 24.84 13.56
N ALA A 489 -7.69 25.40 14.59
CA ALA A 489 -8.45 26.64 14.51
C ALA A 489 -7.63 27.88 14.08
N ASP A 490 -6.34 27.91 14.44
CA ASP A 490 -5.43 29.02 14.11
C ASP A 490 -5.21 29.17 12.58
N HIS A 491 -5.57 28.15 11.82
CA HIS A 491 -5.47 28.11 10.36
C HIS A 491 -6.82 28.11 9.65
N ALA A 492 -7.88 28.50 10.34
CA ALA A 492 -9.25 28.53 9.81
C ALA A 492 -9.40 29.48 8.61
N LEU A 493 -10.45 29.26 7.84
CA LEU A 493 -10.82 30.13 6.71
C LEU A 493 -10.96 31.59 7.16
N VAL A 494 -10.30 32.49 6.44
CA VAL A 494 -10.33 33.93 6.73
C VAL A 494 -11.52 34.57 6.04
N PRO A 495 -12.47 35.19 6.80
CA PRO A 495 -13.61 35.90 6.22
C PRO A 495 -13.18 36.93 5.19
N GLY A 496 -13.95 37.04 4.08
CA GLY A 496 -13.64 37.96 3.00
C GLY A 496 -12.68 37.46 1.93
N THR A 497 -12.03 36.31 2.13
CA THR A 497 -11.20 35.68 1.09
C THR A 497 -12.05 35.31 -0.13
N ALA A 498 -11.66 35.74 -1.32
CA ALA A 498 -12.35 35.40 -2.57
C ALA A 498 -12.27 33.89 -2.85
N LEU A 499 -13.39 33.28 -3.17
CA LEU A 499 -13.51 31.87 -3.52
C LEU A 499 -13.72 31.69 -5.02
N PRO A 500 -13.16 30.64 -5.62
CA PRO A 500 -13.49 30.24 -6.98
C PRO A 500 -14.97 29.91 -7.17
N VAL A 501 -15.42 29.90 -8.42
CA VAL A 501 -16.77 29.44 -8.75
C VAL A 501 -16.93 27.98 -8.32
N PRO A 502 -18.00 27.63 -7.58
CA PRO A 502 -18.21 26.25 -7.14
C PRO A 502 -18.36 25.27 -8.29
N GLU A 503 -17.65 24.18 -8.20
CA GLU A 503 -17.72 23.05 -9.14
C GLU A 503 -17.97 21.75 -8.38
N GLY A 504 -18.66 20.80 -9.04
CA GLY A 504 -18.82 19.46 -8.50
C GLY A 504 -17.49 18.71 -8.41
N VAL A 505 -17.25 18.05 -7.29
CA VAL A 505 -16.01 17.26 -7.06
C VAL A 505 -16.22 15.80 -7.38
N PHE A 506 -17.36 15.24 -7.01
CA PHE A 506 -17.73 13.87 -7.28
C PHE A 506 -19.00 13.79 -8.11
N PRO A 507 -18.92 13.46 -9.40
CA PRO A 507 -20.09 13.15 -10.18
C PRO A 507 -20.74 11.86 -9.62
N ARG A 508 -22.08 11.84 -9.61
CA ARG A 508 -22.81 10.63 -9.31
C ARG A 508 -22.58 9.62 -10.43
N TYR A 509 -22.24 8.38 -10.07
CA TYR A 509 -22.19 7.31 -11.05
C TYR A 509 -23.60 6.99 -11.55
N VAL A 510 -23.76 6.97 -12.85
CA VAL A 510 -25.00 6.61 -13.55
C VAL A 510 -24.65 5.53 -14.56
N GLU A 511 -25.38 4.42 -14.52
CA GLU A 511 -25.25 3.36 -15.53
C GLU A 511 -25.40 3.95 -16.93
N GLN A 512 -24.41 3.70 -17.77
CA GLN A 512 -24.59 4.01 -19.20
C GLN A 512 -25.50 2.94 -19.81
N PRO A 513 -26.52 3.31 -20.59
CA PRO A 513 -27.31 2.33 -21.33
C PRO A 513 -26.36 1.53 -22.22
N ASP A 514 -26.48 0.20 -22.20
CA ASP A 514 -25.70 -0.65 -23.08
C ASP A 514 -25.82 -0.15 -24.52
N ALA A 515 -24.69 0.13 -25.16
CA ALA A 515 -24.63 0.60 -26.56
C ALA A 515 -25.14 -0.46 -27.57
N ASN A 516 -25.70 -1.56 -27.09
CA ASN A 516 -26.20 -2.72 -27.86
C ASN A 516 -27.61 -3.18 -27.43
N SER A 517 -28.50 -2.28 -27.00
CA SER A 517 -29.92 -2.61 -26.87
C SER A 517 -30.74 -2.08 -28.05
#